data_d694a93bb0110e596b3db1cc98b1b3f9
#
_entry.id   d694a93bb0110e596b3db1cc98b1b3f9
#
_cell.length_a   1.000
_cell.length_b   1.000
_cell.length_c   1.000
_cell.angle_alpha   90.00
_cell.angle_beta   90.00
_cell.angle_gamma   90.00
#
_symmetry.space_group_name_H-M   'P 1'
#
loop_
_entity.id
_entity.type
_entity.pdbx_description
1 polymer ?
#
loop_
_entity_poly.entity_id
_entity_poly.type
_entity_poly.pdbx_seq_one_letter_code
_entity_poly.pdbx_strand_id
1 'polypeptide(L)'
;MIFYSLSFLWKVFHKKDSRVLGHLMRRAGVRHFYMHSVTGIDPPELVYFQRTNFQVYRDMGYLTYDVMYQYSMWQLMRRKKIPPLRKVRYCCEHLKERPVPQQGRAILSLGVRKYESVGRRKKRDELEIVSDKKRGDNIIMPFDNSEKRRIFETCYQDNQRRINPLAYWTDSDIWSYSKDVGLKQCSLYDEGFTRLGCIGCPMARRAGREQEFRRWPKFKAQYLRTFGHMLEDRRALGLPVLEFASTPEQWFEWWLNDKAADKADGNQLTLWGYAEDRTAQPARLLDDIAWELGVNISDLRLVPETKRQALDIMRHMRERERYPLHMWEEAVCYLTGAKAQFGDYGKIEAYFIGNTNYAAD
;
A
#
# COMPACT_ATOMS: atom_id res chain seq x y z
N MET A 1 -36.53 5.13 14.81
CA MET A 1 -35.25 5.13 15.53
C MET A 1 -34.24 4.45 14.62
N ILE A 2 -33.44 5.25 13.86
CA ILE A 2 -32.48 4.70 12.91
C ILE A 2 -31.19 4.45 13.69
N PHE A 3 -30.93 3.19 14.05
CA PHE A 3 -29.66 2.77 14.63
C PHE A 3 -28.57 2.83 13.55
N TYR A 4 -27.79 3.89 13.54
CA TYR A 4 -26.53 3.91 12.82
C TYR A 4 -25.53 2.98 13.50
N SER A 5 -25.45 1.75 13.04
CA SER A 5 -24.45 0.79 13.49
C SER A 5 -23.06 1.21 12.97
N LEU A 6 -22.27 1.81 13.84
CA LEU A 6 -20.84 1.99 13.59
C LEU A 6 -20.20 0.60 13.49
N SER A 7 -19.81 0.20 12.30
CA SER A 7 -19.05 -1.03 12.10
C SER A 7 -17.57 -0.70 12.20
N PHE A 8 -16.85 -1.35 13.11
CA PHE A 8 -15.41 -1.21 13.21
C PHE A 8 -14.74 -2.16 12.21
N LEU A 9 -13.90 -1.61 11.37
CA LEU A 9 -13.03 -2.35 10.47
C LEU A 9 -11.71 -2.60 11.16
N TRP A 10 -11.30 -3.84 11.26
CA TRP A 10 -10.00 -4.18 11.78
C TRP A 10 -9.03 -4.67 10.71
N LYS A 11 -7.90 -3.96 10.57
CA LYS A 11 -6.80 -4.38 9.72
C LYS A 11 -5.87 -5.32 10.48
N VAL A 12 -5.98 -6.60 10.22
CA VAL A 12 -5.14 -7.63 10.83
C VAL A 12 -3.83 -7.76 10.06
N PHE A 13 -2.73 -7.43 10.73
CA PHE A 13 -1.41 -7.91 10.33
C PHE A 13 -1.01 -9.00 11.32
N HIS A 14 -1.13 -10.26 11.02
CA HIS A 14 -0.98 -11.46 11.86
C HIS A 14 0.20 -11.48 12.83
N LYS A 15 0.58 -10.34 13.36
CA LYS A 15 1.59 -10.10 14.36
C LYS A 15 0.98 -10.14 15.75
N LYS A 16 1.83 -10.31 16.76
CA LYS A 16 1.44 -10.34 18.18
C LYS A 16 0.49 -9.21 18.57
N ASP A 17 0.78 -7.97 18.14
CA ASP A 17 -0.03 -6.79 18.45
C ASP A 17 -1.47 -6.90 17.90
N SER A 18 -1.62 -7.33 16.66
CA SER A 18 -2.94 -7.50 16.04
C SER A 18 -3.74 -8.65 16.67
N ARG A 19 -3.07 -9.69 17.14
CA ARG A 19 -3.73 -10.78 17.86
C ARG A 19 -4.30 -10.29 19.19
N VAL A 20 -3.51 -9.54 19.95
CA VAL A 20 -3.94 -8.94 21.21
C VAL A 20 -5.08 -7.96 20.97
N LEU A 21 -4.94 -7.07 20.00
CA LEU A 21 -6.00 -6.13 19.63
C LEU A 21 -7.32 -6.86 19.32
N GLY A 22 -7.28 -8.00 18.56
CA GLY A 22 -8.44 -8.81 18.28
C GLY A 22 -9.10 -9.43 19.46
N HIS A 23 -8.32 -9.87 20.32
CA HIS A 23 -8.85 -10.41 21.56
C HIS A 23 -9.53 -9.30 22.40
N LEU A 24 -8.91 -8.12 22.50
CA LEU A 24 -9.48 -6.98 23.21
C LEU A 24 -10.79 -6.50 22.59
N MET A 25 -10.87 -6.39 21.26
CA MET A 25 -12.08 -5.97 20.55
C MET A 25 -13.25 -6.96 20.82
N ARG A 26 -12.97 -8.27 20.82
CA ARG A 26 -13.98 -9.28 21.18
C ARG A 26 -14.43 -9.15 22.62
N ARG A 27 -13.49 -9.00 23.56
CA ARG A 27 -13.81 -8.81 24.99
C ARG A 27 -14.67 -7.56 25.24
N ALA A 28 -14.38 -6.50 24.49
CA ALA A 28 -15.15 -5.26 24.57
C ALA A 28 -16.54 -5.34 23.93
N GLY A 29 -16.91 -6.47 23.32
CA GLY A 29 -18.21 -6.65 22.67
C GLY A 29 -18.44 -5.72 21.48
N VAL A 30 -17.39 -5.12 20.93
CA VAL A 30 -17.51 -4.16 19.82
C VAL A 30 -17.84 -4.90 18.54
N ARG A 31 -18.87 -4.45 17.82
CA ARG A 31 -19.21 -5.00 16.50
C ARG A 31 -18.10 -4.69 15.50
N HIS A 32 -17.45 -5.71 14.97
CA HIS A 32 -16.32 -5.56 14.05
C HIS A 32 -16.20 -6.72 13.07
N PHE A 33 -15.38 -6.54 12.05
CA PHE A 33 -14.95 -7.58 11.13
C PHE A 33 -13.43 -7.51 10.93
N TYR A 34 -12.85 -8.60 10.44
CA TYR A 34 -11.42 -8.73 10.26
C TYR A 34 -11.05 -8.55 8.80
N MET A 35 -9.98 -7.80 8.54
CA MET A 35 -9.46 -7.62 7.19
C MET A 35 -7.94 -7.82 7.16
N HIS A 36 -7.46 -8.60 6.21
CA HIS A 36 -6.05 -8.81 5.96
C HIS A 36 -5.67 -8.39 4.55
N SER A 37 -4.61 -7.59 4.44
CA SER A 37 -4.02 -7.24 3.14
C SER A 37 -2.99 -8.30 2.75
N VAL A 38 -3.29 -9.09 1.74
CA VAL A 38 -2.41 -10.14 1.20
C VAL A 38 -1.28 -9.47 0.43
N THR A 39 -0.05 -9.62 0.91
CA THR A 39 1.12 -9.01 0.27
C THR A 39 1.83 -9.94 -0.71
N GLY A 40 1.63 -11.26 -0.57
CA GLY A 40 2.32 -12.29 -1.34
C GLY A 40 3.80 -12.49 -0.99
N ILE A 41 4.29 -11.78 0.03
CA ILE A 41 5.68 -11.86 0.50
C ILE A 41 5.80 -12.04 2.01
N ASP A 42 4.72 -12.42 2.68
CA ASP A 42 4.76 -12.79 4.10
C ASP A 42 5.25 -14.25 4.26
N PRO A 43 5.87 -14.60 5.41
CA PRO A 43 6.28 -15.97 5.71
C PRO A 43 5.14 -16.97 5.57
N PRO A 44 5.36 -18.15 4.97
CA PRO A 44 4.31 -19.15 4.82
C PRO A 44 3.65 -19.54 6.15
N GLU A 45 4.44 -19.71 7.20
CA GLU A 45 3.97 -20.06 8.55
C GLU A 45 3.04 -18.98 9.10
N LEU A 46 3.35 -17.71 8.84
CA LEU A 46 2.50 -16.58 9.24
C LEU A 46 1.19 -16.56 8.46
N VAL A 47 1.23 -16.88 7.15
CA VAL A 47 0.03 -16.97 6.31
C VAL A 47 -0.87 -18.13 6.77
N TYR A 48 -0.31 -19.30 7.06
CA TYR A 48 -1.07 -20.43 7.59
C TYR A 48 -1.68 -20.10 8.96
N PHE A 49 -0.90 -19.54 9.86
CA PHE A 49 -1.37 -19.10 11.16
C PHE A 49 -2.56 -18.13 11.04
N GLN A 50 -2.50 -17.24 10.09
CA GLN A 50 -3.58 -16.31 9.80
C GLN A 50 -4.85 -17.02 9.32
N ARG A 51 -4.72 -17.87 8.32
CA ARG A 51 -5.87 -18.60 7.76
C ARG A 51 -6.57 -19.41 8.85
N THR A 52 -5.81 -20.08 9.70
CA THR A 52 -6.35 -20.80 10.86
C THR A 52 -7.11 -19.87 11.80
N ASN A 53 -6.55 -18.70 12.12
CA ASN A 53 -7.24 -17.74 12.97
C ASN A 53 -8.52 -17.18 12.31
N PHE A 54 -8.50 -16.93 11.02
CA PHE A 54 -9.68 -16.46 10.29
C PHE A 54 -10.78 -17.53 10.28
N GLN A 55 -10.41 -18.81 10.20
CA GLN A 55 -11.39 -19.89 10.34
C GLN A 55 -12.03 -19.85 11.73
N VAL A 56 -11.23 -19.80 12.79
CA VAL A 56 -11.73 -19.71 14.17
C VAL A 56 -12.65 -18.48 14.35
N TYR A 57 -12.32 -17.34 13.74
CA TYR A 57 -13.16 -16.14 13.84
C TYR A 57 -14.48 -16.30 13.08
N ARG A 58 -14.48 -16.94 11.91
CA ARG A 58 -15.71 -17.29 11.18
C ARG A 58 -16.61 -18.23 11.98
N ASP A 59 -16.01 -19.25 12.62
CA ASP A 59 -16.74 -20.18 13.47
C ASP A 59 -17.38 -19.49 14.68
N MET A 60 -16.78 -18.37 15.14
CA MET A 60 -17.34 -17.49 16.15
C MET A 60 -18.37 -16.48 15.61
N GLY A 61 -18.70 -16.51 14.32
CA GLY A 61 -19.66 -15.62 13.68
C GLY A 61 -19.11 -14.27 13.19
N TYR A 62 -17.78 -14.08 13.16
CA TYR A 62 -17.17 -12.85 12.65
C TYR A 62 -16.91 -12.93 11.14
N LEU A 63 -17.15 -11.83 10.44
CA LEU A 63 -16.77 -11.69 9.05
C LEU A 63 -15.26 -11.51 8.92
N THR A 64 -14.65 -12.16 7.92
CA THR A 64 -13.22 -12.07 7.64
C THR A 64 -13.00 -11.85 6.15
N TYR A 65 -12.11 -10.94 5.78
CA TYR A 65 -11.81 -10.59 4.40
C TYR A 65 -10.31 -10.60 4.15
N ASP A 66 -9.88 -11.32 3.12
CA ASP A 66 -8.57 -11.16 2.52
C ASP A 66 -8.71 -10.19 1.34
N VAL A 67 -7.96 -9.09 1.38
CA VAL A 67 -7.93 -8.09 0.30
C VAL A 67 -6.55 -8.06 -0.33
N MET A 68 -6.51 -7.94 -1.64
CA MET A 68 -5.26 -7.98 -2.39
C MET A 68 -5.23 -6.82 -3.40
N TYR A 69 -4.05 -6.25 -3.56
CA TYR A 69 -3.82 -5.30 -4.64
C TYR A 69 -3.71 -6.04 -5.98
N GLN A 70 -4.10 -5.40 -7.06
CA GLN A 70 -4.09 -6.00 -8.40
C GLN A 70 -2.72 -6.48 -8.88
N TYR A 71 -1.63 -5.86 -8.40
CA TYR A 71 -0.26 -6.25 -8.74
C TYR A 71 0.45 -6.90 -7.57
N SER A 72 1.18 -7.97 -7.85
CA SER A 72 2.10 -8.59 -6.89
C SER A 72 3.30 -7.67 -6.59
N MET A 73 4.02 -7.95 -5.51
CA MET A 73 5.27 -7.27 -5.18
C MET A 73 6.28 -7.31 -6.34
N TRP A 74 6.35 -8.44 -7.03
CA TRP A 74 7.27 -8.68 -8.15
C TRP A 74 6.95 -7.80 -9.36
N GLN A 75 5.68 -7.67 -9.69
CA GLN A 75 5.19 -6.76 -10.72
C GLN A 75 5.41 -5.30 -10.35
N LEU A 76 5.19 -4.94 -9.08
CA LEU A 76 5.43 -3.58 -8.59
C LEU A 76 6.90 -3.18 -8.72
N MET A 77 7.85 -4.06 -8.38
CA MET A 77 9.28 -3.77 -8.55
C MET A 77 9.65 -3.55 -10.01
N ARG A 78 9.13 -4.36 -10.91
CA ARG A 78 9.34 -4.19 -12.36
C ARG A 78 8.74 -2.87 -12.85
N ARG A 79 7.51 -2.53 -12.46
CA ARG A 79 6.89 -1.22 -12.80
C ARG A 79 7.70 -0.05 -12.29
N LYS A 80 8.11 -0.10 -11.04
CA LYS A 80 8.87 1.00 -10.41
C LYS A 80 10.32 1.06 -10.83
N LYS A 81 10.86 0.03 -11.50
CA LYS A 81 12.26 -0.09 -11.94
C LYS A 81 13.29 0.03 -10.81
N ILE A 82 12.87 -0.06 -9.58
CA ILE A 82 13.72 -0.09 -8.38
C ILE A 82 13.10 -1.01 -7.31
N PRO A 83 13.90 -1.61 -6.42
CA PRO A 83 13.38 -2.29 -5.25
C PRO A 83 12.81 -1.28 -4.25
N PRO A 84 11.93 -1.72 -3.33
CA PRO A 84 11.45 -0.84 -2.26
C PRO A 84 12.58 -0.47 -1.31
N LEU A 85 12.66 0.80 -0.94
CA LEU A 85 13.67 1.35 -0.02
C LEU A 85 13.00 1.87 1.25
N ARG A 86 13.79 2.19 2.30
CA ARG A 86 13.26 2.78 3.54
C ARG A 86 12.54 4.10 3.30
N LYS A 87 13.05 4.93 2.43
CA LYS A 87 12.44 6.21 2.04
C LYS A 87 11.32 6.05 1.01
N VAL A 88 11.39 5.02 0.17
CA VAL A 88 10.46 4.79 -0.94
C VAL A 88 9.73 3.46 -0.73
N ARG A 89 8.65 3.52 0.04
CA ARG A 89 7.87 2.36 0.48
C ARG A 89 6.58 2.14 -0.31
N TYR A 90 6.68 2.23 -1.64
CA TYR A 90 5.53 1.98 -2.50
C TYR A 90 4.85 0.61 -2.24
N CYS A 91 5.62 -0.39 -1.78
CA CYS A 91 5.08 -1.69 -1.41
C CYS A 91 4.05 -1.60 -0.25
N CYS A 92 4.28 -0.75 0.75
CA CYS A 92 3.31 -0.56 1.84
C CYS A 92 2.07 0.16 1.33
N GLU A 93 2.24 1.20 0.53
CA GLU A 93 1.15 1.95 -0.08
C GLU A 93 0.25 1.04 -0.93
N HIS A 94 0.85 0.33 -1.91
CA HIS A 94 0.08 -0.47 -2.85
C HIS A 94 -0.45 -1.77 -2.25
N LEU A 95 0.38 -2.57 -1.55
CA LEU A 95 -0.02 -3.89 -1.08
C LEU A 95 -0.78 -3.88 0.24
N LYS A 96 -0.64 -2.83 1.05
CA LYS A 96 -1.23 -2.80 2.40
C LYS A 96 -2.28 -1.71 2.59
N GLU A 97 -2.07 -0.52 2.03
CA GLU A 97 -2.93 0.62 2.30
C GLU A 97 -4.05 0.77 1.27
N ARG A 98 -3.74 0.72 -0.02
CA ARG A 98 -4.72 0.87 -1.11
C ARG A 98 -5.83 -0.18 -1.13
N PRO A 99 -5.59 -1.49 -0.84
CA PRO A 99 -6.65 -2.48 -0.85
C PRO A 99 -7.70 -2.29 0.24
N VAL A 100 -7.38 -1.48 1.25
CA VAL A 100 -8.32 -1.20 2.35
C VAL A 100 -9.28 -0.10 1.92
N PRO A 101 -10.58 -0.27 2.09
CA PRO A 101 -11.55 0.78 1.79
C PRO A 101 -11.18 2.08 2.51
N GLN A 102 -11.05 3.16 1.75
CA GLN A 102 -10.66 4.47 2.26
C GLN A 102 -11.88 5.30 2.66
N GLN A 103 -13.06 4.92 2.17
CA GLN A 103 -14.32 5.66 2.33
C GLN A 103 -15.32 4.83 3.12
N GLY A 104 -16.21 5.52 3.83
CA GLY A 104 -17.31 4.93 4.56
C GLY A 104 -17.28 5.18 6.06
N ARG A 105 -18.37 4.76 6.73
CA ARG A 105 -18.59 4.96 8.18
C ARG A 105 -17.77 4.01 9.08
N ALA A 106 -16.93 3.15 8.50
CA ALA A 106 -16.14 2.21 9.29
C ALA A 106 -14.92 2.90 9.91
N ILE A 107 -14.67 2.61 11.18
CA ILE A 107 -13.50 3.08 11.91
C ILE A 107 -12.41 2.00 11.80
N LEU A 108 -11.22 2.39 11.33
CA LEU A 108 -10.09 1.48 11.19
C LEU A 108 -9.36 1.32 12.53
N SER A 109 -9.38 0.12 13.10
CA SER A 109 -8.62 -0.21 14.31
C SER A 109 -7.27 -0.84 13.96
N LEU A 110 -6.18 -0.31 14.51
CA LEU A 110 -4.80 -0.72 14.21
C LEU A 110 -4.03 -1.09 15.48
N GLY A 111 -3.23 -2.15 15.41
CA GLY A 111 -2.28 -2.52 16.47
C GLY A 111 -0.99 -1.70 16.41
N VAL A 112 -1.09 -0.39 16.25
CA VAL A 112 0.06 0.52 16.22
C VAL A 112 0.42 0.93 17.64
N ARG A 113 1.72 0.88 17.97
CA ARG A 113 2.24 1.28 19.29
C ARG A 113 3.27 2.41 19.19
N LYS A 114 3.24 3.36 20.11
CA LYS A 114 4.18 4.50 20.14
C LYS A 114 5.63 4.04 20.40
N TYR A 115 5.80 2.96 21.14
CA TYR A 115 7.11 2.43 21.50
C TYR A 115 7.83 1.65 20.39
N GLU A 116 7.18 1.36 19.27
CA GLU A 116 7.82 0.66 18.15
C GLU A 116 8.86 1.49 17.40
N SER A 117 8.77 2.83 17.42
CA SER A 117 9.76 3.72 16.82
C SER A 117 9.60 5.17 17.27
N VAL A 118 10.69 5.95 17.17
CA VAL A 118 10.69 7.40 17.47
C VAL A 118 9.67 8.15 16.60
N GLY A 119 9.58 7.79 15.32
CA GLY A 119 8.61 8.40 14.41
C GLY A 119 7.16 8.13 14.82
N ARG A 120 6.84 6.91 15.30
CA ARG A 120 5.50 6.59 15.81
C ARG A 120 5.20 7.29 17.11
N ARG A 121 6.18 7.42 18.01
CA ARG A 121 6.02 8.15 19.28
C ARG A 121 5.56 9.59 19.05
N LYS A 122 6.09 10.24 18.02
CA LYS A 122 5.76 11.65 17.70
C LYS A 122 4.49 11.82 16.87
N LYS A 123 4.14 10.84 16.02
CA LYS A 123 3.12 11.00 14.97
C LYS A 123 1.88 10.10 15.14
N ARG A 124 1.80 9.32 16.21
CA ARG A 124 0.69 8.38 16.43
C ARG A 124 0.07 8.59 17.79
N ASP A 125 -1.25 8.45 17.87
CA ASP A 125 -1.99 8.44 19.11
C ASP A 125 -3.18 7.48 19.06
N GLU A 126 -3.97 7.40 20.12
CA GLU A 126 -5.09 6.48 20.25
C GLU A 126 -6.18 6.73 19.21
N LEU A 127 -6.44 8.00 18.90
CA LEU A 127 -7.44 8.40 17.91
C LEU A 127 -6.81 9.33 16.88
N GLU A 128 -6.98 8.98 15.60
CA GLU A 128 -6.43 9.72 14.48
C GLU A 128 -7.50 9.91 13.39
N ILE A 129 -7.51 11.07 12.75
CA ILE A 129 -8.25 11.32 11.52
C ILE A 129 -7.23 11.41 10.38
N VAL A 130 -7.48 10.66 9.31
CA VAL A 130 -6.65 10.70 8.10
C VAL A 130 -7.15 11.83 7.24
N SER A 131 -6.34 12.88 7.09
CA SER A 131 -6.64 13.98 6.18
C SER A 131 -6.20 13.63 4.76
N ASP A 132 -7.10 13.78 3.79
CA ASP A 132 -6.78 13.65 2.35
C ASP A 132 -5.93 14.81 1.82
N LYS A 133 -5.85 15.90 2.57
CA LYS A 133 -5.06 17.07 2.17
C LYS A 133 -3.59 16.87 2.49
N LYS A 134 -2.83 16.48 1.46
CA LYS A 134 -1.36 16.40 1.43
C LYS A 134 -0.74 15.49 2.50
N ARG A 135 -0.33 14.31 2.04
CA ARG A 135 0.69 13.43 2.64
C ARG A 135 1.16 13.83 4.04
N GLY A 136 0.62 13.18 5.05
CA GLY A 136 1.49 12.79 6.14
C GLY A 136 1.10 13.14 7.53
N ASP A 137 0.30 14.09 7.81
CA ASP A 137 -0.02 14.41 9.20
C ASP A 137 -1.45 13.95 9.51
N ASN A 138 -1.54 12.82 10.21
CA ASN A 138 -2.80 12.44 10.83
C ASN A 138 -3.14 13.52 11.87
N ILE A 139 -4.36 14.00 11.85
CA ILE A 139 -4.85 14.87 12.90
C ILE A 139 -5.02 14.00 14.15
N ILE A 140 -4.27 14.31 15.18
CA ILE A 140 -4.40 13.67 16.49
C ILE A 140 -5.56 14.34 17.21
N MET A 141 -6.55 13.54 17.60
CA MET A 141 -7.68 14.05 18.34
C MET A 141 -7.46 13.93 19.85
N PRO A 142 -7.84 14.97 20.63
CA PRO A 142 -7.85 14.84 22.08
C PRO A 142 -8.76 13.69 22.51
N PHE A 143 -8.30 12.89 23.46
CA PHE A 143 -9.09 11.80 24.05
C PHE A 143 -9.97 12.33 25.18
N ASP A 144 -10.77 13.34 24.86
CA ASP A 144 -11.72 13.94 25.78
C ASP A 144 -13.10 14.11 25.10
N ASN A 145 -14.14 14.33 25.87
CA ASN A 145 -15.47 14.64 25.36
C ASN A 145 -15.69 16.14 25.16
N SER A 146 -14.61 16.89 24.90
CA SER A 146 -14.67 18.33 24.71
C SER A 146 -15.50 18.72 23.47
N GLU A 147 -16.01 19.95 23.50
CA GLU A 147 -16.75 20.53 22.39
C GLU A 147 -15.87 20.62 21.13
N LYS A 148 -14.56 20.87 21.29
CA LYS A 148 -13.57 20.81 20.21
C LYS A 148 -13.57 19.46 19.50
N ARG A 149 -13.59 18.36 20.24
CA ARG A 149 -13.67 17.01 19.68
C ARG A 149 -14.94 16.83 18.86
N ARG A 150 -16.09 17.25 19.38
CA ARG A 150 -17.39 17.14 18.69
C ARG A 150 -17.41 17.93 17.39
N ILE A 151 -16.87 19.15 17.40
CA ILE A 151 -16.75 19.99 16.21
C ILE A 151 -15.81 19.31 15.18
N PHE A 152 -14.66 18.79 15.61
CA PHE A 152 -13.74 18.06 14.74
C PHE A 152 -14.39 16.81 14.14
N GLU A 153 -15.06 16.02 14.94
CA GLU A 153 -15.77 14.82 14.47
C GLU A 153 -16.84 15.17 13.42
N THR A 154 -17.52 16.29 13.57
CA THR A 154 -18.53 16.76 12.61
C THR A 154 -17.90 17.29 11.31
N CYS A 155 -16.78 18.02 11.41
CA CYS A 155 -16.09 18.59 10.23
C CYS A 155 -15.38 17.52 9.37
N TYR A 156 -15.08 16.35 9.93
CA TYR A 156 -14.32 15.30 9.26
C TYR A 156 -15.10 13.97 9.15
N GLN A 157 -16.44 14.04 9.05
CA GLN A 157 -17.30 12.85 8.97
C GLN A 157 -16.96 11.92 7.82
N ASP A 158 -16.49 12.45 6.69
CA ASP A 158 -16.15 11.69 5.48
C ASP A 158 -14.70 11.16 5.48
N ASN A 159 -13.88 11.60 6.42
CA ASN A 159 -12.49 11.17 6.51
C ASN A 159 -12.35 9.83 7.25
N GLN A 160 -11.37 9.04 6.83
CA GLN A 160 -11.08 7.78 7.49
C GLN A 160 -10.62 8.02 8.95
N ARG A 161 -11.37 7.49 9.89
CA ARG A 161 -11.02 7.48 11.31
C ARG A 161 -10.22 6.25 11.66
N ARG A 162 -9.18 6.42 12.44
CA ARG A 162 -8.32 5.35 12.94
C ARG A 162 -8.26 5.38 14.46
N ILE A 163 -8.34 4.21 15.06
CA ILE A 163 -8.10 4.03 16.49
C ILE A 163 -6.94 3.06 16.70
N ASN A 164 -6.11 3.37 17.67
CA ASN A 164 -4.93 2.58 18.04
C ASN A 164 -5.03 2.20 19.53
N PRO A 165 -5.86 1.23 19.92
CA PRO A 165 -6.08 0.89 21.33
C PRO A 165 -4.83 0.42 22.07
N LEU A 166 -3.80 0.02 21.34
CA LEU A 166 -2.51 -0.41 21.88
C LEU A 166 -1.44 0.70 21.85
N ALA A 167 -1.81 1.96 21.58
CA ALA A 167 -0.85 3.04 21.34
C ALA A 167 0.22 3.15 22.43
N TYR A 168 -0.15 2.99 23.69
CA TYR A 168 0.73 3.12 24.85
C TYR A 168 1.26 1.78 25.40
N TRP A 169 0.92 0.65 24.78
CA TRP A 169 1.40 -0.66 25.21
C TRP A 169 2.87 -0.87 24.82
N THR A 170 3.64 -1.43 25.74
CA THR A 170 5.01 -1.87 25.50
C THR A 170 5.04 -3.27 24.88
N ASP A 171 6.22 -3.73 24.49
CA ASP A 171 6.41 -5.12 24.06
C ASP A 171 6.13 -6.11 25.19
N SER A 172 6.50 -5.76 26.41
CA SER A 172 6.24 -6.57 27.60
C SER A 172 4.74 -6.72 27.84
N ASP A 173 3.96 -5.64 27.72
CA ASP A 173 2.52 -5.68 27.94
C ASP A 173 1.84 -6.63 26.95
N ILE A 174 2.25 -6.61 25.67
CA ILE A 174 1.73 -7.52 24.64
C ILE A 174 1.98 -8.99 24.98
N TRP A 175 3.19 -9.29 25.45
CA TRP A 175 3.55 -10.67 25.80
C TRP A 175 2.91 -11.14 27.11
N SER A 176 2.90 -10.31 28.14
CA SER A 176 2.23 -10.60 29.41
C SER A 176 0.74 -10.85 29.19
N TYR A 177 0.07 -9.95 28.49
CA TYR A 177 -1.34 -10.13 28.16
C TYR A 177 -1.60 -11.42 27.38
N SER A 178 -0.77 -11.70 26.37
CA SER A 178 -0.92 -12.94 25.57
C SER A 178 -0.82 -14.18 26.43
N LYS A 179 0.11 -14.21 27.40
CA LYS A 179 0.31 -15.29 28.33
C LYS A 179 -0.88 -15.43 29.29
N ASP A 180 -1.32 -14.30 29.88
CA ASP A 180 -2.39 -14.27 30.88
C ASP A 180 -3.73 -14.79 30.33
N VAL A 181 -4.01 -14.51 29.04
CA VAL A 181 -5.26 -14.96 28.40
C VAL A 181 -5.08 -16.21 27.52
N GLY A 182 -3.94 -16.87 27.56
CA GLY A 182 -3.66 -18.07 26.78
C GLY A 182 -3.68 -17.82 25.26
N LEU A 183 -3.35 -16.62 24.79
CA LEU A 183 -3.41 -16.25 23.39
C LEU A 183 -2.18 -16.75 22.63
N LYS A 184 -2.30 -17.87 21.91
CA LYS A 184 -1.23 -18.41 21.10
C LYS A 184 -0.78 -17.40 20.03
N GLN A 185 0.52 -17.24 19.89
CA GLN A 185 1.16 -16.44 18.86
C GLN A 185 1.73 -17.33 17.74
N CYS A 186 2.21 -16.74 16.64
CA CYS A 186 2.82 -17.48 15.56
C CYS A 186 4.12 -18.14 16.05
N SER A 187 4.35 -19.41 15.70
CA SER A 187 5.51 -20.23 16.09
C SER A 187 6.86 -19.63 15.68
N LEU A 188 6.88 -18.76 14.69
CA LEU A 188 8.12 -18.07 14.29
C LEU A 188 8.72 -17.22 15.41
N TYR A 189 7.92 -16.78 16.39
CA TYR A 189 8.46 -16.10 17.57
C TYR A 189 9.27 -17.06 18.45
N ASP A 190 8.88 -18.34 18.50
CA ASP A 190 9.59 -19.39 19.23
C ASP A 190 10.92 -19.77 18.51
N GLU A 191 11.00 -19.56 17.20
CA GLU A 191 12.22 -19.69 16.39
C GLU A 191 13.18 -18.49 16.54
N GLY A 192 12.89 -17.53 17.42
CA GLY A 192 13.73 -16.37 17.71
C GLY A 192 13.50 -15.15 16.80
N PHE A 193 12.45 -15.14 15.97
CA PHE A 193 12.07 -13.93 15.24
C PHE A 193 11.42 -12.92 16.20
N THR A 194 12.06 -11.78 16.38
CA THR A 194 11.51 -10.70 17.24
C THR A 194 10.47 -9.86 16.52
N ARG A 195 10.47 -9.90 15.19
CA ARG A 195 9.57 -9.17 14.32
C ARG A 195 9.13 -10.04 13.15
N LEU A 196 7.83 -10.15 12.95
CA LEU A 196 7.25 -10.79 11.76
C LEU A 196 6.71 -9.76 10.77
N GLY A 197 6.77 -10.07 9.49
CA GLY A 197 6.25 -9.22 8.42
C GLY A 197 6.74 -9.69 7.07
N CYS A 198 6.61 -8.83 6.06
CA CYS A 198 7.09 -9.14 4.71
C CYS A 198 8.56 -9.54 4.71
N ILE A 199 8.89 -10.68 4.08
CA ILE A 199 10.27 -11.17 3.92
C ILE A 199 11.06 -10.15 3.08
N GLY A 200 12.25 -9.78 3.53
CA GLY A 200 13.09 -8.78 2.87
C GLY A 200 12.59 -7.34 3.04
N CYS A 201 11.75 -7.06 4.02
CA CYS A 201 11.24 -5.71 4.26
C CYS A 201 12.37 -4.71 4.48
N PRO A 202 12.47 -3.60 3.72
CA PRO A 202 13.54 -2.61 3.88
C PRO A 202 13.51 -1.91 5.25
N MET A 203 12.40 -2.02 6.01
CA MET A 203 12.31 -1.53 7.37
C MET A 203 12.95 -2.47 8.41
N ALA A 204 13.25 -3.71 8.04
CA ALA A 204 14.05 -4.61 8.87
C ALA A 204 15.54 -4.27 8.72
N ARG A 205 16.33 -4.49 9.76
CA ARG A 205 17.79 -4.36 9.70
C ARG A 205 18.38 -5.45 8.80
N ARG A 206 19.59 -5.21 8.26
CA ARG A 206 20.29 -6.18 7.40
C ARG A 206 20.33 -7.58 7.99
N ALA A 207 20.78 -7.71 9.24
CA ALA A 207 20.86 -9.02 9.92
C ALA A 207 19.51 -9.77 9.96
N GLY A 208 18.40 -9.04 10.20
CA GLY A 208 17.06 -9.62 10.17
C GLY A 208 16.67 -10.12 8.78
N ARG A 209 16.94 -9.32 7.73
CA ARG A 209 16.67 -9.73 6.33
C ARG A 209 17.52 -10.94 5.92
N GLU A 210 18.80 -10.97 6.33
CA GLU A 210 19.67 -12.13 6.08
C GLU A 210 19.16 -13.39 6.80
N GLN A 211 18.65 -13.28 8.05
CA GLN A 211 17.99 -14.36 8.75
C GLN A 211 16.75 -14.84 8.00
N GLU A 212 15.91 -13.92 7.54
CA GLU A 212 14.73 -14.21 6.73
C GLU A 212 15.11 -14.98 5.45
N PHE A 213 16.11 -14.52 4.70
CA PHE A 213 16.54 -15.17 3.45
C PHE A 213 17.24 -16.52 3.66
N ARG A 214 17.87 -16.74 4.82
CA ARG A 214 18.35 -18.10 5.19
C ARG A 214 17.19 -19.04 5.48
N ARG A 215 16.18 -18.56 6.18
CA ARG A 215 14.99 -19.36 6.53
C ARG A 215 14.11 -19.66 5.33
N TRP A 216 13.99 -18.70 4.40
CA TRP A 216 13.16 -18.81 3.19
C TRP A 216 13.95 -18.54 1.91
N PRO A 217 14.84 -19.45 1.49
CA PRO A 217 15.74 -19.22 0.34
C PRO A 217 15.01 -19.06 -0.99
N LYS A 218 13.81 -19.61 -1.13
CA LYS A 218 12.97 -19.43 -2.32
C LYS A 218 12.57 -17.95 -2.54
N PHE A 219 12.38 -17.19 -1.46
CA PHE A 219 12.12 -15.76 -1.57
C PHE A 219 13.37 -15.00 -2.04
N LYS A 220 14.57 -15.36 -1.54
CA LYS A 220 15.82 -14.79 -2.05
C LYS A 220 15.95 -15.02 -3.56
N ALA A 221 15.75 -16.25 -4.02
CA ALA A 221 15.80 -16.58 -5.44
C ALA A 221 14.77 -15.78 -6.26
N GLN A 222 13.57 -15.57 -5.72
CA GLN A 222 12.55 -14.78 -6.39
C GLN A 222 12.91 -13.28 -6.46
N TYR A 223 13.53 -12.71 -5.42
CA TYR A 223 14.07 -11.35 -5.46
C TYR A 223 15.14 -11.21 -6.54
N LEU A 224 16.12 -12.11 -6.58
CA LEU A 224 17.19 -12.12 -7.59
C LEU A 224 16.61 -12.20 -9.01
N ARG A 225 15.67 -13.12 -9.26
CA ARG A 225 14.97 -13.21 -10.56
C ARG A 225 14.28 -11.91 -10.92
N THR A 226 13.59 -11.29 -9.98
CA THR A 226 12.88 -10.04 -10.21
C THR A 226 13.82 -8.88 -10.48
N PHE A 227 14.97 -8.84 -9.81
CA PHE A 227 16.02 -7.86 -10.10
C PHE A 227 16.62 -8.05 -11.49
N GLY A 228 16.78 -9.29 -11.94
CA GLY A 228 17.16 -9.59 -13.33
C GLY A 228 16.18 -9.00 -14.33
N HIS A 229 14.90 -9.31 -14.21
CA HIS A 229 13.86 -8.75 -15.09
C HIS A 229 13.78 -7.22 -14.99
N MET A 230 13.96 -6.65 -13.79
CA MET A 230 13.97 -5.21 -13.61
C MET A 230 15.16 -4.56 -14.34
N LEU A 231 16.35 -5.18 -14.36
CA LEU A 231 17.51 -4.71 -15.10
C LEU A 231 17.30 -4.81 -16.62
N GLU A 232 16.68 -5.90 -17.09
CA GLU A 232 16.29 -6.04 -18.49
C GLU A 232 15.32 -4.95 -18.91
N ASP A 233 14.27 -4.72 -18.12
CA ASP A 233 13.30 -3.64 -18.34
C ASP A 233 13.97 -2.26 -18.37
N ARG A 234 14.97 -2.00 -17.48
CA ARG A 234 15.73 -0.75 -17.48
C ARG A 234 16.55 -0.57 -18.77
N ARG A 235 17.26 -1.62 -19.20
CA ARG A 235 18.05 -1.61 -20.45
C ARG A 235 17.17 -1.37 -21.66
N ALA A 236 16.03 -2.06 -21.75
CA ALA A 236 15.08 -1.91 -22.85
C ALA A 236 14.51 -0.48 -22.96
N LEU A 237 14.38 0.23 -21.81
CA LEU A 237 13.90 1.61 -21.75
C LEU A 237 15.02 2.66 -21.82
N GLY A 238 16.27 2.26 -22.02
CA GLY A 238 17.42 3.19 -22.01
C GLY A 238 17.66 3.89 -20.66
N LEU A 239 17.13 3.32 -19.57
CA LEU A 239 17.35 3.88 -18.23
C LEU A 239 18.75 3.54 -17.71
N PRO A 240 19.37 4.43 -16.93
CA PRO A 240 20.72 4.20 -16.42
C PRO A 240 20.79 2.89 -15.62
N VAL A 241 21.78 2.06 -15.93
CA VAL A 241 22.18 0.91 -15.12
C VAL A 241 23.46 1.30 -14.39
N LEU A 242 23.42 1.24 -13.07
CA LEU A 242 24.54 1.66 -12.23
C LEU A 242 25.63 0.59 -12.25
N GLU A 243 26.89 0.97 -12.39
CA GLU A 243 28.02 0.03 -12.43
C GLU A 243 28.05 -0.91 -11.23
N PHE A 244 27.79 -0.38 -10.02
CA PHE A 244 27.72 -1.16 -8.78
C PHE A 244 26.45 -2.03 -8.65
N ALA A 245 25.55 -1.97 -9.60
CA ALA A 245 24.27 -2.70 -9.61
C ALA A 245 23.92 -3.18 -11.03
N SER A 246 24.91 -3.69 -11.76
CA SER A 246 24.75 -4.17 -13.14
C SER A 246 24.24 -5.61 -13.23
N THR A 247 24.31 -6.36 -12.13
CA THR A 247 23.77 -7.72 -12.02
C THR A 247 22.72 -7.83 -10.92
N PRO A 248 21.83 -8.85 -10.97
CA PRO A 248 20.82 -9.09 -9.92
C PRO A 248 21.45 -9.22 -8.52
N GLU A 249 22.61 -9.89 -8.42
CA GLU A 249 23.34 -10.12 -7.18
C GLU A 249 23.86 -8.80 -6.60
N GLN A 250 24.43 -7.96 -7.44
CA GLN A 250 24.91 -6.63 -7.04
C GLN A 250 23.78 -5.73 -6.56
N TRP A 251 22.61 -5.75 -7.26
CA TRP A 251 21.40 -5.07 -6.80
C TRP A 251 20.94 -5.58 -5.45
N PHE A 252 20.97 -6.90 -5.26
CA PHE A 252 20.55 -7.53 -4.03
C PHE A 252 21.45 -7.12 -2.86
N GLU A 253 22.76 -7.17 -3.03
CA GLU A 253 23.72 -6.76 -1.99
C GLU A 253 23.61 -5.27 -1.66
N TRP A 254 23.52 -4.42 -2.68
CA TRP A 254 23.30 -2.99 -2.48
C TRP A 254 22.00 -2.73 -1.72
N TRP A 255 20.92 -3.40 -2.10
CA TRP A 255 19.62 -3.28 -1.46
C TRP A 255 19.62 -3.78 -0.02
N LEU A 256 20.39 -4.82 0.30
CA LEU A 256 20.59 -5.28 1.67
C LEU A 256 21.44 -4.30 2.51
N ASN A 257 22.27 -3.49 1.87
CA ASN A 257 23.12 -2.52 2.55
C ASN A 257 22.32 -1.27 2.91
N ASP A 258 21.77 -1.26 4.12
CA ASP A 258 20.94 -0.16 4.62
C ASP A 258 21.62 1.22 4.49
N LYS A 259 22.94 1.30 4.73
CA LYS A 259 23.69 2.57 4.65
C LYS A 259 23.79 3.11 3.24
N ALA A 260 23.95 2.25 2.26
CA ALA A 260 24.02 2.64 0.85
C ALA A 260 22.64 3.05 0.32
N ALA A 261 21.62 2.27 0.68
CA ALA A 261 20.23 2.55 0.28
C ALA A 261 19.64 3.78 0.97
N ASP A 262 20.03 4.07 2.21
CA ASP A 262 19.57 5.25 2.96
C ASP A 262 20.26 6.56 2.50
N LYS A 263 21.46 6.46 1.92
CA LYS A 263 22.18 7.61 1.34
C LYS A 263 21.65 8.01 -0.03
N ALA A 264 20.87 7.16 -0.69
CA ALA A 264 20.23 7.50 -1.94
C ALA A 264 19.34 8.73 -1.73
N ASP A 265 19.75 9.87 -2.24
CA ASP A 265 18.97 11.10 -2.19
C ASP A 265 17.94 11.16 -3.34
N GLY A 266 17.06 12.16 -3.31
CA GLY A 266 16.04 12.35 -4.33
C GLY A 266 16.62 12.51 -5.75
N ASN A 267 17.81 13.12 -5.88
CA ASN A 267 18.48 13.31 -7.16
C ASN A 267 19.04 12.00 -7.71
N GLN A 268 19.61 11.15 -6.85
CA GLN A 268 20.06 9.81 -7.25
C GLN A 268 18.86 8.93 -7.64
N LEU A 269 17.74 9.02 -6.92
CA LEU A 269 16.53 8.29 -7.25
C LEU A 269 15.96 8.72 -8.60
N THR A 270 16.07 10.00 -8.94
CA THR A 270 15.67 10.55 -10.25
C THR A 270 16.61 10.04 -11.36
N LEU A 271 17.92 10.03 -11.12
CA LEU A 271 18.92 9.43 -12.03
C LEU A 271 18.65 7.93 -12.24
N TRP A 272 18.07 7.24 -11.26
CA TRP A 272 17.69 5.83 -11.40
C TRP A 272 16.36 5.62 -12.14
N GLY A 273 15.75 6.69 -12.65
CA GLY A 273 14.45 6.62 -13.32
C GLY A 273 13.28 6.44 -12.37
N TYR A 274 13.52 6.63 -11.07
CA TYR A 274 12.45 6.80 -10.10
C TYR A 274 12.18 8.30 -9.96
N ALA A 275 11.26 8.82 -10.73
CA ALA A 275 10.66 10.10 -10.41
C ALA A 275 9.86 9.94 -9.12
N GLU A 276 10.29 10.56 -8.03
CA GLU A 276 9.37 10.84 -6.94
C GLU A 276 8.28 11.72 -7.57
N ASP A 277 7.08 11.19 -7.58
CA ASP A 277 5.89 11.76 -8.19
C ASP A 277 5.45 13.05 -7.47
N ARG A 278 6.32 14.06 -7.46
CA ARG A 278 6.03 15.36 -6.86
C ARG A 278 5.70 16.45 -7.87
N THR A 279 6.02 16.24 -9.15
CA THR A 279 5.78 17.25 -10.19
C THR A 279 5.38 16.69 -11.56
N ALA A 280 5.46 15.38 -11.76
CA ALA A 280 5.08 14.73 -13.01
C ALA A 280 3.98 13.70 -12.70
N GLN A 281 2.74 14.14 -12.66
CA GLN A 281 1.55 13.30 -12.63
C GLN A 281 0.76 13.32 -13.95
N PRO A 282 1.35 13.31 -15.14
CA PRO A 282 0.63 12.91 -16.32
C PRO A 282 0.55 11.40 -16.52
N ALA A 283 1.53 10.69 -15.99
CA ALA A 283 1.81 9.32 -16.36
C ALA A 283 0.87 8.26 -15.76
N ARG A 284 0.13 8.55 -14.67
CA ARG A 284 -0.63 7.49 -13.99
C ARG A 284 -1.76 6.91 -14.82
N LEU A 285 -2.55 7.73 -15.47
CA LEU A 285 -3.66 7.24 -16.30
C LEU A 285 -3.12 6.50 -17.53
N LEU A 286 -2.16 7.09 -18.23
CA LEU A 286 -1.53 6.48 -19.40
C LEU A 286 -0.69 5.26 -19.04
N ASP A 287 0.04 5.28 -17.92
CA ASP A 287 0.78 4.12 -17.41
C ASP A 287 -0.13 2.95 -17.10
N ASP A 288 -1.26 3.21 -16.45
CA ASP A 288 -2.19 2.17 -16.07
C ASP A 288 -2.88 1.59 -17.33
N ILE A 289 -3.20 2.41 -18.32
CA ILE A 289 -3.74 1.97 -19.63
C ILE A 289 -2.69 1.18 -20.42
N ALA A 290 -1.47 1.69 -20.54
CA ALA A 290 -0.38 0.99 -21.24
C ALA A 290 -0.09 -0.38 -20.62
N TRP A 291 -0.16 -0.43 -19.30
CA TRP A 291 -0.01 -1.68 -18.55
C TRP A 291 -1.15 -2.67 -18.80
N GLU A 292 -2.40 -2.18 -18.81
CA GLU A 292 -3.58 -3.01 -19.08
C GLU A 292 -3.51 -3.63 -20.49
N LEU A 293 -3.01 -2.85 -21.45
CA LEU A 293 -2.81 -3.29 -22.82
C LEU A 293 -1.51 -4.09 -23.06
N GLY A 294 -0.61 -4.15 -22.07
CA GLY A 294 0.67 -4.84 -22.18
C GLY A 294 1.67 -4.19 -23.13
N VAL A 295 1.58 -2.87 -23.34
CA VAL A 295 2.37 -2.10 -24.29
C VAL A 295 3.20 -1.00 -23.60
N ASN A 296 4.11 -0.35 -24.33
CA ASN A 296 4.78 0.86 -23.84
C ASN A 296 3.88 2.08 -24.01
N ILE A 297 4.09 3.12 -23.18
CA ILE A 297 3.34 4.38 -23.29
C ILE A 297 3.48 5.01 -24.67
N SER A 298 4.69 4.94 -25.30
CA SER A 298 4.91 5.41 -26.65
C SER A 298 4.00 4.77 -27.67
N ASP A 299 3.69 3.49 -27.50
CA ASP A 299 2.86 2.72 -28.42
C ASP A 299 1.39 3.14 -28.37
N LEU A 300 0.94 3.66 -27.21
CA LEU A 300 -0.39 4.24 -27.05
C LEU A 300 -0.65 5.40 -28.03
N ARG A 301 0.40 6.11 -28.43
CA ARG A 301 0.33 7.23 -29.37
C ARG A 301 0.69 6.83 -30.79
N LEU A 302 1.72 6.01 -30.97
CA LEU A 302 2.34 5.70 -32.25
C LEU A 302 1.66 4.56 -33.01
N VAL A 303 1.01 3.62 -32.28
CA VAL A 303 0.33 2.47 -32.87
C VAL A 303 -1.18 2.76 -32.92
N PRO A 304 -1.80 2.89 -34.10
CA PRO A 304 -3.22 3.29 -34.22
C PRO A 304 -4.18 2.39 -33.45
N GLU A 305 -3.97 1.06 -33.51
CA GLU A 305 -4.81 0.09 -32.78
C GLU A 305 -4.72 0.27 -31.27
N THR A 306 -3.51 0.41 -30.74
CA THR A 306 -3.25 0.62 -29.31
C THR A 306 -3.84 1.94 -28.84
N LYS A 307 -3.72 3.01 -29.66
CA LYS A 307 -4.34 4.31 -29.40
C LYS A 307 -5.86 4.18 -29.28
N ARG A 308 -6.49 3.46 -30.21
CA ARG A 308 -7.93 3.20 -30.21
C ARG A 308 -8.36 2.47 -28.92
N GLN A 309 -7.66 1.39 -28.56
CA GLN A 309 -7.93 0.64 -27.34
C GLN A 309 -7.75 1.50 -26.09
N ALA A 310 -6.73 2.35 -26.02
CA ALA A 310 -6.51 3.27 -24.90
C ALA A 310 -7.66 4.27 -24.73
N LEU A 311 -8.12 4.86 -25.83
CA LEU A 311 -9.26 5.78 -25.81
C LEU A 311 -10.56 5.07 -25.42
N ASP A 312 -10.71 3.82 -25.81
CA ASP A 312 -11.88 3.00 -25.47
C ASP A 312 -11.89 2.65 -23.97
N ILE A 313 -10.75 2.28 -23.39
CA ILE A 313 -10.60 2.10 -21.94
C ILE A 313 -10.98 3.40 -21.21
N MET A 314 -10.45 4.56 -21.64
CA MET A 314 -10.77 5.85 -21.05
C MET A 314 -12.27 6.18 -21.16
N ARG A 315 -12.90 5.87 -22.29
CA ARG A 315 -14.34 6.08 -22.51
C ARG A 315 -15.21 5.29 -21.54
N HIS A 316 -14.87 4.03 -21.28
CA HIS A 316 -15.67 3.12 -20.46
C HIS A 316 -15.27 3.09 -18.99
N MET A 317 -14.29 3.91 -18.56
CA MET A 317 -13.85 3.96 -17.17
C MET A 317 -14.95 4.53 -16.27
N ARG A 318 -15.44 3.71 -15.34
CA ARG A 318 -16.55 4.08 -14.44
C ARG A 318 -16.12 4.99 -13.30
N GLU A 319 -14.91 4.75 -12.75
CA GLU A 319 -14.37 5.54 -11.62
C GLU A 319 -13.40 6.60 -12.11
N ARG A 320 -13.92 7.61 -12.83
CA ARG A 320 -13.08 8.68 -13.41
C ARG A 320 -12.37 9.52 -12.38
N GLU A 321 -13.00 9.74 -11.23
CA GLU A 321 -12.43 10.46 -10.08
C GLU A 321 -11.20 9.78 -9.45
N ARG A 322 -10.90 8.56 -9.84
CA ARG A 322 -9.67 7.86 -9.47
C ARG A 322 -8.41 8.61 -9.93
N TYR A 323 -8.55 9.39 -10.98
CA TYR A 323 -7.47 10.21 -11.55
C TYR A 323 -7.87 11.70 -11.53
N PRO A 324 -6.99 12.61 -11.04
CA PRO A 324 -7.23 14.04 -11.10
C PRO A 324 -7.52 14.55 -12.50
N LEU A 325 -8.33 15.62 -12.63
CA LEU A 325 -8.76 16.19 -13.92
C LEU A 325 -7.60 16.46 -14.88
N HIS A 326 -6.51 17.04 -14.37
CA HIS A 326 -5.33 17.33 -15.20
C HIS A 326 -4.70 16.07 -15.83
N MET A 327 -4.81 14.89 -15.22
CA MET A 327 -4.32 13.66 -15.84
C MET A 327 -5.17 13.22 -17.02
N TRP A 328 -6.47 13.48 -16.96
CA TRP A 328 -7.36 13.24 -18.10
C TRP A 328 -7.03 14.19 -19.25
N GLU A 329 -6.80 15.48 -18.95
CA GLU A 329 -6.42 16.50 -19.93
C GLU A 329 -5.11 16.12 -20.62
N GLU A 330 -4.10 15.72 -19.86
CA GLU A 330 -2.81 15.30 -20.38
C GLU A 330 -2.88 14.00 -21.18
N ALA A 331 -3.66 13.01 -20.71
CA ALA A 331 -3.84 11.76 -21.44
C ALA A 331 -4.54 11.99 -22.77
N VAL A 332 -5.60 12.78 -22.81
CA VAL A 332 -6.28 13.14 -24.05
C VAL A 332 -5.35 13.91 -24.98
N CYS A 333 -4.62 14.91 -24.46
CA CYS A 333 -3.64 15.66 -25.24
C CYS A 333 -2.56 14.74 -25.82
N TYR A 334 -2.03 13.82 -25.02
CA TYR A 334 -1.01 12.88 -25.46
C TYR A 334 -1.50 11.94 -26.56
N LEU A 335 -2.70 11.37 -26.39
CA LEU A 335 -3.25 10.39 -27.35
C LEU A 335 -3.76 11.06 -28.63
N THR A 336 -4.41 12.22 -28.53
CA THR A 336 -5.13 12.82 -29.66
C THR A 336 -4.44 14.04 -30.24
N GLY A 337 -3.51 14.66 -29.52
CA GLY A 337 -2.92 15.97 -29.86
C GLY A 337 -3.87 17.15 -29.62
N ALA A 338 -5.08 16.92 -29.14
CA ALA A 338 -6.07 17.96 -28.87
C ALA A 338 -5.77 18.62 -27.52
N LYS A 339 -5.92 19.97 -27.46
CA LYS A 339 -5.93 20.70 -26.17
C LYS A 339 -7.31 20.52 -25.55
N ALA A 340 -7.43 19.67 -24.54
CA ALA A 340 -8.66 19.46 -23.81
C ALA A 340 -8.56 20.11 -22.43
N GLN A 341 -9.55 20.87 -22.01
CA GLN A 341 -9.72 21.41 -20.67
C GLN A 341 -11.13 21.06 -20.21
N PHE A 342 -11.20 20.13 -19.26
CA PHE A 342 -12.50 19.61 -18.84
C PHE A 342 -13.13 20.42 -17.72
N GLY A 343 -12.37 20.88 -16.73
CA GLY A 343 -12.85 21.62 -15.57
C GLY A 343 -13.65 20.79 -14.55
N ASP A 344 -14.34 19.74 -15.00
CA ASP A 344 -15.02 18.75 -14.16
C ASP A 344 -15.15 17.38 -14.87
N TYR A 345 -15.51 16.32 -14.11
CA TYR A 345 -15.63 14.96 -14.64
C TYR A 345 -16.84 14.77 -15.58
N GLY A 346 -17.89 15.55 -15.44
CA GLY A 346 -19.04 15.51 -16.35
C GLY A 346 -18.67 15.95 -17.76
N LYS A 347 -17.77 16.92 -17.90
CA LYS A 347 -17.23 17.32 -19.20
C LYS A 347 -16.31 16.31 -19.84
N ILE A 348 -15.57 15.52 -19.04
CA ILE A 348 -14.83 14.35 -19.54
C ILE A 348 -15.80 13.36 -20.17
N GLU A 349 -16.90 13.08 -19.49
CA GLU A 349 -17.93 12.18 -20.00
C GLU A 349 -18.56 12.68 -21.29
N ALA A 350 -18.97 13.94 -21.31
CA ALA A 350 -19.52 14.61 -22.49
C ALA A 350 -18.53 14.59 -23.69
N TYR A 351 -17.23 14.79 -23.41
CA TYR A 351 -16.18 14.71 -24.43
C TYR A 351 -16.12 13.34 -25.09
N PHE A 352 -16.11 12.25 -24.30
CA PHE A 352 -16.04 10.89 -24.84
C PHE A 352 -17.35 10.43 -25.48
N ILE A 353 -18.52 10.94 -25.05
CA ILE A 353 -19.81 10.67 -25.68
C ILE A 353 -19.93 11.42 -27.02
N GLY A 354 -19.52 12.70 -27.05
CA GLY A 354 -19.63 13.55 -28.24
C GLY A 354 -18.65 13.17 -29.36
N ASN A 355 -17.51 12.56 -29.01
CA ASN A 355 -16.48 12.17 -29.98
C ASN A 355 -16.57 10.68 -30.31
N THR A 356 -17.68 10.24 -30.90
CA THR A 356 -17.85 8.85 -31.35
C THR A 356 -16.98 8.48 -32.55
N ASN A 357 -16.34 9.45 -33.22
CA ASN A 357 -15.65 9.28 -34.50
C ASN A 357 -14.12 9.00 -34.40
N TYR A 358 -13.59 8.72 -33.20
CA TYR A 358 -12.19 8.28 -33.11
C TYR A 358 -11.90 6.86 -33.64
N ALA A 359 -12.89 6.26 -34.31
CA ALA A 359 -12.79 4.92 -34.90
C ALA A 359 -12.50 4.92 -36.40
N ALA A 360 -12.26 6.09 -37.01
CA ALA A 360 -12.14 6.17 -38.46
C ALA A 360 -11.09 7.21 -38.90
N ASP A 361 -9.81 7.03 -38.49
CA ASP A 361 -8.65 7.57 -39.24
C ASP A 361 -7.39 6.78 -38.84
#